data_01856b4fd49de85be0085f79317e9593
#
_entry.id   01856b4fd49de85be0085f79317e9593
#
_cell.length_a   1.000
_cell.length_b   1.000
_cell.length_c   1.000
_cell.angle_alpha   90.00
_cell.angle_beta   90.00
_cell.angle_gamma   90.00
#
_symmetry.space_group_name_H-M   'P 1'
#
loop_
_entity.id
_entity.type
_entity.pdbx_description
1 polymer ?
#
loop_
_entity_poly.entity_id
_entity_poly.type
_entity_poly.pdbx_seq_one_letter_code
_entity_poly.pdbx_strand_id
1 'polypeptide(L)'
;LYKRDSGVRVMDGCTGVKLTNLKLSGSGFGIRADRLDNLEIRDCEITGNSRRHILDRGDGVFLNYVKHSKLINNKVKNVRDGFYFENTDATEAVGNHFDNTQYGIHWMYTRNDIGYDNVTVNSVGGFALMSSKRIMCRDNTARDNVEFGILLNVCEGCTVRSNLVEGVHNPKGKAALDTEGKGLFIYGPGASRVEGNAFTGADIGIGVALGGEKTIVTENVFDKNTIQVRYVGKAPLEWSENGRGNYWSTFMSWDADGDGIADTPYQPNDSLDRIFWIYPEARFLMQSPVTALLRWFAARLEIDRGKGVTDSYPLMTAPIVKGAAQ
;
A
#
# COMPACT_ATOMS: atom_id res chain seq x y z
N LEU A 1 -10.80 20.66 11.05
CA LEU A 1 -9.42 20.18 11.29
C LEU A 1 -8.49 21.31 11.76
N TYR A 2 -8.56 22.50 11.17
CA TYR A 2 -7.63 23.62 11.44
C TYR A 2 -7.77 24.31 12.81
N LYS A 3 -8.78 23.95 13.60
CA LYS A 3 -9.04 24.53 14.94
C LYS A 3 -8.59 23.66 16.12
N ARG A 4 -7.94 22.51 15.87
CA ARG A 4 -7.48 21.64 16.95
C ARG A 4 -6.17 22.15 17.55
N ASP A 5 -6.09 22.13 18.87
CA ASP A 5 -4.85 22.41 19.60
C ASP A 5 -3.78 21.37 19.31
N SER A 6 -2.53 21.73 19.46
CA SER A 6 -1.38 20.85 19.32
C SER A 6 -0.52 20.86 20.59
N GLY A 7 0.13 19.74 20.86
CA GLY A 7 1.11 19.66 21.97
C GLY A 7 2.31 20.58 21.72
N VAL A 8 2.81 20.57 20.46
CA VAL A 8 3.84 21.52 20.00
C VAL A 8 3.38 22.12 18.68
N ARG A 9 3.51 23.42 18.55
CA ARG A 9 3.29 24.13 17.29
C ARG A 9 4.55 24.88 16.87
N VAL A 10 5.08 24.51 15.71
CA VAL A 10 6.18 25.24 15.08
C VAL A 10 5.58 26.32 14.19
N MET A 11 5.95 27.56 14.47
CA MET A 11 5.35 28.72 13.81
C MET A 11 5.92 28.95 12.41
N ASP A 12 5.13 29.60 11.60
CA ASP A 12 5.47 30.01 10.25
C ASP A 12 6.80 30.78 10.19
N GLY A 13 7.61 30.49 9.17
CA GLY A 13 8.89 31.15 8.95
C GLY A 13 10.07 30.67 9.81
N CYS A 14 9.84 29.72 10.74
CA CYS A 14 10.96 29.09 11.44
C CYS A 14 11.77 28.20 10.48
N THR A 15 13.07 28.07 10.74
CA THR A 15 13.95 27.16 10.00
C THR A 15 14.96 26.51 10.94
N GLY A 16 15.41 25.29 10.59
CA GLY A 16 16.40 24.56 11.37
C GLY A 16 15.91 24.10 12.74
N VAL A 17 14.59 23.97 12.94
CA VAL A 17 14.01 23.55 14.22
C VAL A 17 14.26 22.08 14.44
N LYS A 18 14.70 21.73 15.67
CA LYS A 18 14.88 20.34 16.11
C LYS A 18 14.01 20.04 17.33
N LEU A 19 13.19 19.02 17.22
CA LEU A 19 12.34 18.49 18.29
C LEU A 19 12.79 17.06 18.60
N THR A 20 13.36 16.84 19.79
CA THR A 20 13.96 15.55 20.14
C THR A 20 13.50 15.05 21.50
N ASN A 21 13.33 13.74 21.64
CA ASN A 21 13.02 13.05 22.91
C ASN A 21 11.75 13.60 23.62
N LEU A 22 10.78 14.10 22.87
CA LEU A 22 9.53 14.60 23.44
C LEU A 22 8.56 13.46 23.73
N LYS A 23 7.85 13.54 24.87
CA LYS A 23 6.71 12.69 25.19
C LYS A 23 5.44 13.52 25.19
N LEU A 24 4.59 13.29 24.19
CA LEU A 24 3.35 14.05 23.99
C LEU A 24 2.14 13.13 24.13
N SER A 25 1.12 13.59 24.81
CA SER A 25 -0.14 12.85 24.91
C SER A 25 -1.34 13.80 24.89
N GLY A 26 -2.42 13.39 24.25
CA GLY A 26 -3.62 14.23 24.19
C GLY A 26 -4.57 13.85 23.06
N SER A 27 -5.60 14.68 22.87
CA SER A 27 -6.63 14.46 21.84
C SER A 27 -6.48 15.36 20.60
N GLY A 28 -5.60 16.36 20.65
CA GLY A 28 -5.26 17.25 19.54
C GLY A 28 -4.13 16.68 18.67
N PHE A 29 -3.51 17.55 17.89
CA PHE A 29 -2.28 17.17 17.19
C PHE A 29 -1.13 16.98 18.19
N GLY A 30 -0.26 16.00 17.95
CA GLY A 30 0.97 15.91 18.72
C GLY A 30 1.90 17.07 18.39
N ILE A 31 2.38 17.13 17.15
CA ILE A 31 3.21 18.20 16.62
C ILE A 31 2.55 18.75 15.36
N ARG A 32 2.49 20.08 15.25
CA ARG A 32 2.01 20.76 14.05
C ARG A 32 3.04 21.77 13.56
N ALA A 33 3.31 21.76 12.27
CA ALA A 33 4.21 22.70 11.61
C ALA A 33 3.60 23.17 10.28
N ASP A 34 3.62 24.48 10.09
CA ASP A 34 3.07 25.14 8.89
C ASP A 34 4.11 26.07 8.27
N ARG A 35 4.33 26.00 6.96
CA ARG A 35 5.14 26.90 6.12
C ARG A 35 6.54 27.20 6.67
N LEU A 36 7.34 26.16 6.78
CA LEU A 36 8.73 26.25 7.26
C LEU A 36 9.67 25.34 6.47
N ASP A 37 10.94 25.50 6.71
CA ASP A 37 12.00 24.73 6.07
C ASP A 37 12.93 24.10 7.12
N ASN A 38 13.46 22.91 6.80
CA ASN A 38 14.48 22.20 7.58
C ASN A 38 14.04 21.92 9.04
N LEU A 39 13.01 21.08 9.21
CA LEU A 39 12.53 20.60 10.50
C LEU A 39 13.06 19.19 10.77
N GLU A 40 13.60 18.95 11.96
CA GLU A 40 13.93 17.62 12.43
C GLU A 40 13.06 17.22 13.63
N ILE A 41 12.38 16.06 13.55
CA ILE A 41 11.63 15.46 14.65
C ILE A 41 12.21 14.07 14.88
N ARG A 42 12.80 13.84 16.06
CA ARG A 42 13.55 12.62 16.33
C ARG A 42 13.25 12.05 17.71
N ASP A 43 13.16 10.73 17.78
CA ASP A 43 13.07 9.95 19.04
C ASP A 43 11.92 10.42 19.94
N CYS A 44 10.81 10.89 19.35
CA CYS A 44 9.63 11.36 20.07
C CYS A 44 8.60 10.24 20.25
N GLU A 45 7.89 10.26 21.38
CA GLU A 45 6.76 9.40 21.67
C GLU A 45 5.46 10.22 21.67
N ILE A 46 4.53 9.91 20.76
CA ILE A 46 3.26 10.64 20.61
C ILE A 46 2.11 9.67 20.82
N THR A 47 1.25 9.94 21.80
CA THR A 47 0.12 9.09 22.13
C THR A 47 -1.18 9.88 22.08
N GLY A 48 -2.08 9.50 21.18
CA GLY A 48 -3.43 10.06 21.07
C GLY A 48 -4.42 9.41 22.05
N ASN A 49 -5.70 9.68 21.83
CA ASN A 49 -6.78 9.17 22.67
C ASN A 49 -7.52 8.04 21.96
N SER A 50 -7.24 6.78 22.35
CA SER A 50 -7.88 5.59 21.77
C SER A 50 -9.39 5.47 22.04
N ARG A 51 -9.94 6.20 23.04
CA ARG A 51 -11.37 6.18 23.35
C ARG A 51 -12.21 6.99 22.36
N ARG A 52 -11.58 7.88 21.57
CA ARG A 52 -12.27 8.63 20.52
C ARG A 52 -12.35 7.80 19.24
N HIS A 53 -13.39 8.04 18.45
CA HIS A 53 -13.46 7.52 17.10
C HIS A 53 -12.22 8.00 16.32
N ILE A 54 -11.66 7.16 15.44
CA ILE A 54 -10.38 7.44 14.79
C ILE A 54 -10.35 8.76 14.05
N LEU A 55 -11.43 9.11 13.36
CA LEU A 55 -11.57 10.38 12.62
C LEU A 55 -11.68 11.62 13.51
N ASP A 56 -11.97 11.44 14.81
CA ASP A 56 -12.03 12.52 15.80
C ASP A 56 -10.73 12.74 16.54
N ARG A 57 -9.72 11.90 16.31
CA ARG A 57 -8.37 12.07 16.88
C ARG A 57 -7.60 13.14 16.12
N GLY A 58 -6.60 13.75 16.75
CA GLY A 58 -5.57 14.55 16.06
C GLY A 58 -4.55 13.65 15.38
N ASP A 59 -3.73 14.23 14.51
CA ASP A 59 -2.59 13.53 13.92
C ASP A 59 -1.41 13.51 14.88
N GLY A 60 -0.54 12.52 14.74
CA GLY A 60 0.70 12.50 15.50
C GLY A 60 1.58 13.68 15.12
N VAL A 61 1.94 13.77 13.84
CA VAL A 61 2.64 14.92 13.26
C VAL A 61 1.87 15.40 12.02
N PHE A 62 1.56 16.69 11.98
CA PHE A 62 0.95 17.35 10.83
C PHE A 62 1.93 18.37 10.26
N LEU A 63 2.35 18.17 9.01
CA LEU A 63 3.19 19.08 8.25
C LEU A 63 2.42 19.67 7.09
N ASN A 64 2.40 21.00 6.94
CA ASN A 64 1.73 21.66 5.84
C ASN A 64 2.62 22.74 5.21
N TYR A 65 2.92 22.61 3.92
CA TYR A 65 3.90 23.46 3.21
C TYR A 65 5.28 23.45 3.87
N VAL A 66 5.74 22.30 4.33
CA VAL A 66 7.06 22.11 4.97
C VAL A 66 8.01 21.45 4.00
N LYS A 67 9.27 21.88 3.98
CA LYS A 67 10.29 21.35 3.07
C LYS A 67 11.52 20.84 3.83
N HIS A 68 12.28 19.95 3.17
CA HIS A 68 13.58 19.44 3.64
C HIS A 68 13.57 18.97 5.09
N SER A 69 12.52 18.25 5.49
CA SER A 69 12.33 17.81 6.88
C SER A 69 12.73 16.36 7.09
N LYS A 70 13.06 16.02 8.33
CA LYS A 70 13.41 14.65 8.74
C LYS A 70 12.62 14.23 9.96
N LEU A 71 11.94 13.09 9.86
CA LEU A 71 11.19 12.47 10.95
C LEU A 71 11.79 11.09 11.22
N ILE A 72 12.51 10.95 12.35
CA ILE A 72 13.39 9.80 12.57
C ILE A 72 13.07 9.11 13.90
N ASN A 73 12.90 7.78 13.87
CA ASN A 73 12.73 6.92 15.04
C ASN A 73 11.60 7.34 16.00
N ASN A 74 10.54 7.93 15.51
CA ASN A 74 9.42 8.33 16.36
C ASN A 74 8.46 7.17 16.58
N LYS A 75 7.82 7.13 17.75
CA LYS A 75 6.76 6.17 18.11
C LYS A 75 5.44 6.91 18.24
N VAL A 76 4.47 6.55 17.41
CA VAL A 76 3.18 7.25 17.32
C VAL A 76 2.05 6.25 17.44
N LYS A 77 1.11 6.48 18.35
CA LYS A 77 -0.02 5.57 18.52
C LYS A 77 -1.32 6.27 18.90
N ASN A 78 -2.43 5.61 18.58
CA ASN A 78 -3.78 6.03 18.94
C ASN A 78 -4.17 7.41 18.41
N VAL A 79 -3.63 7.81 17.27
CA VAL A 79 -3.89 9.08 16.58
C VAL A 79 -4.74 8.85 15.33
N ARG A 80 -5.17 9.91 14.64
CA ARG A 80 -5.78 9.77 13.32
C ARG A 80 -4.68 9.31 12.34
N ASP A 81 -3.93 10.20 11.75
CA ASP A 81 -2.78 9.81 10.94
C ASP A 81 -1.51 9.86 11.81
N GLY A 82 -0.65 8.87 11.69
CA GLY A 82 0.65 8.88 12.35
C GLY A 82 1.41 10.12 11.94
N PHE A 83 1.73 10.24 10.66
CA PHE A 83 2.21 11.45 10.01
C PHE A 83 1.26 11.83 8.88
N TYR A 84 0.81 13.07 8.87
CA TYR A 84 0.07 13.66 7.77
C TYR A 84 0.90 14.77 7.12
N PHE A 85 1.37 14.50 5.92
CA PHE A 85 2.14 15.42 5.09
C PHE A 85 1.23 16.02 4.03
N GLU A 86 1.06 17.33 4.07
CA GLU A 86 0.25 18.07 3.11
C GLU A 86 1.13 19.12 2.42
N ASN A 87 1.22 19.04 1.09
CA ASN A 87 2.06 19.98 0.30
C ASN A 87 3.53 20.00 0.74
N THR A 88 4.09 18.90 1.23
CA THR A 88 5.51 18.82 1.61
C THR A 88 6.40 18.59 0.38
N ASP A 89 7.69 18.87 0.53
CA ASP A 89 8.69 18.65 -0.51
C ASP A 89 10.02 18.23 0.11
N ALA A 90 10.60 17.14 -0.38
CA ALA A 90 11.87 16.59 0.09
C ALA A 90 11.88 16.26 1.60
N THR A 91 10.79 15.68 2.10
CA THR A 91 10.65 15.19 3.47
C THR A 91 11.09 13.75 3.58
N GLU A 92 11.86 13.43 4.61
CA GLU A 92 12.36 12.07 4.91
C GLU A 92 11.71 11.55 6.19
N ALA A 93 11.06 10.37 6.11
CA ALA A 93 10.53 9.64 7.27
C ALA A 93 11.22 8.28 7.38
N VAL A 94 11.96 8.04 8.46
CA VAL A 94 12.77 6.82 8.61
C VAL A 94 12.69 6.22 10.00
N GLY A 95 12.53 4.90 10.06
CA GLY A 95 12.58 4.13 11.31
C GLY A 95 11.41 4.42 12.26
N ASN A 96 10.32 5.01 11.80
CA ASN A 96 9.20 5.38 12.65
C ASN A 96 8.25 4.18 12.86
N HIS A 97 7.61 4.15 14.00
CA HIS A 97 6.67 3.10 14.37
C HIS A 97 5.28 3.68 14.64
N PHE A 98 4.27 3.14 13.96
CA PHE A 98 2.87 3.56 14.05
C PHE A 98 1.99 2.39 14.52
N ASP A 99 1.12 2.64 15.50
CA ASP A 99 0.20 1.64 16.03
C ASP A 99 -1.19 2.23 16.27
N ASN A 100 -2.24 1.55 15.79
CA ASN A 100 -3.63 1.99 15.91
C ASN A 100 -3.87 3.40 15.40
N THR A 101 -3.51 3.62 14.11
CA THR A 101 -3.70 4.86 13.37
C THR A 101 -4.70 4.66 12.22
N GLN A 102 -5.22 5.73 11.65
CA GLN A 102 -5.92 5.64 10.37
C GLN A 102 -4.90 5.24 9.29
N TYR A 103 -3.85 6.04 9.12
CA TYR A 103 -2.70 5.71 8.28
C TYR A 103 -1.40 5.94 9.05
N GLY A 104 -0.39 5.11 8.81
CA GLY A 104 0.93 5.33 9.39
C GLY A 104 1.55 6.62 8.86
N ILE A 105 1.74 6.69 7.53
CA ILE A 105 2.14 7.91 6.84
C ILE A 105 1.15 8.19 5.72
N HIS A 106 0.64 9.41 5.70
CA HIS A 106 -0.28 9.92 4.70
C HIS A 106 0.37 11.08 3.94
N TRP A 107 0.77 10.85 2.69
CA TRP A 107 1.26 11.87 1.77
C TRP A 107 0.10 12.41 0.93
N MET A 108 -0.19 13.70 1.04
CA MET A 108 -1.26 14.37 0.31
C MET A 108 -0.70 15.61 -0.41
N TYR A 109 -0.78 15.60 -1.73
CA TYR A 109 -0.24 16.68 -2.60
C TYR A 109 1.26 16.95 -2.41
N THR A 110 2.02 15.95 -2.01
CA THR A 110 3.45 16.06 -1.71
C THR A 110 4.31 15.68 -2.92
N ARG A 111 5.60 15.98 -2.82
CA ARG A 111 6.56 15.62 -3.86
C ARG A 111 7.96 15.38 -3.32
N ASN A 112 8.70 14.51 -4.01
CA ASN A 112 10.10 14.18 -3.70
C ASN A 112 10.32 13.68 -2.26
N ASP A 113 9.30 13.19 -1.59
CA ASP A 113 9.40 12.66 -0.23
C ASP A 113 9.84 11.19 -0.25
N ILE A 114 10.47 10.76 0.82
CA ILE A 114 10.89 9.38 1.00
C ILE A 114 10.47 8.85 2.38
N GLY A 115 9.89 7.63 2.39
CA GLY A 115 9.61 6.89 3.63
C GLY A 115 10.25 5.51 3.57
N TYR A 116 11.12 5.19 4.54
CA TYR A 116 11.78 3.89 4.57
C TYR A 116 12.03 3.38 5.99
N ASP A 117 12.17 2.06 6.12
CA ASP A 117 12.33 1.35 7.41
C ASP A 117 11.25 1.73 8.44
N ASN A 118 10.07 2.17 8.01
CA ASN A 118 8.95 2.47 8.90
C ASN A 118 8.08 1.24 9.11
N VAL A 119 7.45 1.16 10.27
CA VAL A 119 6.55 0.05 10.64
C VAL A 119 5.17 0.61 11.00
N THR A 120 4.13 0.06 10.38
CA THR A 120 2.72 0.35 10.71
C THR A 120 2.01 -0.93 11.09
N VAL A 121 1.37 -0.95 12.27
CA VAL A 121 0.62 -2.12 12.76
C VAL A 121 -0.77 -1.75 13.25
N ASN A 122 -1.70 -2.70 13.19
CA ASN A 122 -3.06 -2.58 13.77
C ASN A 122 -3.81 -1.31 13.33
N SER A 123 -3.57 -0.84 12.12
CA SER A 123 -4.09 0.42 11.62
C SER A 123 -5.17 0.20 10.55
N VAL A 124 -5.90 1.24 10.19
CA VAL A 124 -6.87 1.15 9.09
C VAL A 124 -6.12 0.93 7.78
N GLY A 125 -5.07 1.71 7.53
CA GLY A 125 -4.15 1.51 6.41
C GLY A 125 -2.71 1.77 6.82
N GLY A 126 -1.77 1.20 6.07
CA GLY A 126 -0.34 1.39 6.33
C GLY A 126 0.17 2.72 5.79
N PHE A 127 0.48 2.77 4.50
CA PHE A 127 1.11 3.90 3.83
C PHE A 127 0.21 4.41 2.69
N ALA A 128 -0.25 5.65 2.77
CA ALA A 128 -1.17 6.25 1.81
C ALA A 128 -0.47 7.35 0.99
N LEU A 129 -0.25 7.08 -0.30
CA LEU A 129 0.29 8.05 -1.25
C LEU A 129 -0.88 8.59 -2.08
N MET A 130 -1.26 9.87 -1.85
CA MET A 130 -2.44 10.46 -2.46
C MET A 130 -2.11 11.75 -3.21
N SER A 131 -2.51 11.83 -4.48
CA SER A 131 -2.32 13.01 -5.34
C SER A 131 -0.89 13.57 -5.31
N SER A 132 0.09 12.67 -5.19
CA SER A 132 1.49 13.00 -4.91
C SER A 132 2.40 12.62 -6.06
N LYS A 133 3.63 13.16 -6.07
CA LYS A 133 4.57 12.97 -7.18
C LYS A 133 5.96 12.59 -6.67
N ARG A 134 6.58 11.60 -7.32
CA ARG A 134 7.95 11.15 -7.04
C ARG A 134 8.20 10.83 -5.56
N ILE A 135 7.24 10.11 -4.96
CA ILE A 135 7.39 9.58 -3.60
C ILE A 135 8.11 8.23 -3.67
N MET A 136 9.10 8.04 -2.81
CA MET A 136 9.77 6.77 -2.61
C MET A 136 9.28 6.13 -1.31
N CYS A 137 8.51 5.04 -1.41
CA CYS A 137 8.07 4.22 -0.28
C CYS A 137 8.80 2.88 -0.35
N ARG A 138 9.84 2.68 0.47
CA ARG A 138 10.69 1.49 0.39
C ARG A 138 11.06 0.91 1.74
N ASP A 139 11.34 -0.40 1.77
CA ASP A 139 11.82 -1.11 2.96
C ASP A 139 10.92 -0.94 4.19
N ASN A 140 9.63 -0.62 4.01
CA ASN A 140 8.68 -0.46 5.11
C ASN A 140 7.93 -1.77 5.40
N THR A 141 7.39 -1.87 6.60
CA THR A 141 6.51 -2.97 7.01
C THR A 141 5.11 -2.46 7.35
N ALA A 142 4.08 -3.04 6.73
CA ALA A 142 2.68 -2.80 7.05
C ALA A 142 2.05 -4.13 7.47
N ARG A 143 1.66 -4.28 8.76
CA ARG A 143 1.17 -5.54 9.30
C ARG A 143 -0.17 -5.37 10.01
N ASP A 144 -1.05 -6.37 9.84
CA ASP A 144 -2.34 -6.45 10.53
C ASP A 144 -3.22 -5.19 10.35
N ASN A 145 -3.20 -4.64 9.13
CA ASN A 145 -4.03 -3.50 8.78
C ASN A 145 -5.40 -3.95 8.23
N VAL A 146 -6.37 -3.05 8.20
CA VAL A 146 -7.76 -3.40 7.88
C VAL A 146 -8.09 -3.19 6.41
N GLU A 147 -7.81 -2.02 5.84
CA GLU A 147 -8.24 -1.67 4.48
C GLU A 147 -7.16 -1.87 3.44
N PHE A 148 -5.93 -1.43 3.75
CA PHE A 148 -4.79 -1.62 2.84
C PHE A 148 -3.44 -1.59 3.57
N GLY A 149 -2.46 -2.26 3.00
CA GLY A 149 -1.07 -2.09 3.41
C GLY A 149 -0.47 -0.84 2.81
N ILE A 150 -0.58 -0.70 1.48
CA ILE A 150 -0.11 0.48 0.73
C ILE A 150 -1.22 0.93 -0.23
N LEU A 151 -1.44 2.25 -0.32
CA LEU A 151 -2.37 2.87 -1.25
C LEU A 151 -1.62 3.80 -2.21
N LEU A 152 -1.80 3.60 -3.50
CA LEU A 152 -1.44 4.52 -4.57
C LEU A 152 -2.72 5.15 -5.12
N ASN A 153 -2.99 6.40 -4.77
CA ASN A 153 -4.16 7.14 -5.24
C ASN A 153 -3.72 8.36 -6.05
N VAL A 154 -3.89 8.30 -7.37
CA VAL A 154 -3.50 9.37 -8.30
C VAL A 154 -2.04 9.79 -8.11
N CYS A 155 -1.11 8.81 -8.18
CA CYS A 155 0.32 9.05 -7.98
C CYS A 155 1.07 9.10 -9.31
N GLU A 156 2.03 10.03 -9.42
CA GLU A 156 2.83 10.21 -10.62
C GLU A 156 4.33 10.06 -10.30
N GLY A 157 5.00 9.11 -10.95
CA GLY A 157 6.42 8.82 -10.74
C GLY A 157 6.74 8.30 -9.33
N CYS A 158 5.77 7.72 -8.64
CA CYS A 158 6.00 7.14 -7.32
C CYS A 158 6.59 5.73 -7.44
N THR A 159 7.43 5.37 -6.46
CA THR A 159 8.05 4.05 -6.38
C THR A 159 7.70 3.39 -5.05
N VAL A 160 7.17 2.18 -5.12
CA VAL A 160 6.91 1.29 -3.98
C VAL A 160 7.83 0.09 -4.13
N ARG A 161 8.84 -0.03 -3.25
CA ARG A 161 9.89 -1.02 -3.43
C ARG A 161 10.28 -1.71 -2.14
N SER A 162 10.53 -3.01 -2.21
CA SER A 162 11.10 -3.80 -1.10
C SER A 162 10.31 -3.67 0.22
N ASN A 163 8.99 -3.45 0.16
CA ASN A 163 8.16 -3.37 1.35
C ASN A 163 7.60 -4.76 1.69
N LEU A 164 7.38 -5.00 2.98
CA LEU A 164 6.63 -6.14 3.48
C LEU A 164 5.23 -5.70 3.90
N VAL A 165 4.22 -6.29 3.28
CA VAL A 165 2.82 -6.12 3.66
C VAL A 165 2.25 -7.48 4.06
N GLU A 166 1.74 -7.59 5.28
CA GLU A 166 1.33 -8.86 5.85
C GLU A 166 0.01 -8.74 6.62
N GLY A 167 -0.92 -9.69 6.40
CA GLY A 167 -2.13 -9.82 7.22
C GLY A 167 -3.11 -8.65 7.08
N VAL A 168 -3.40 -8.20 5.86
CA VAL A 168 -4.39 -7.12 5.65
C VAL A 168 -5.78 -7.72 5.51
N HIS A 169 -6.58 -7.62 6.58
CA HIS A 169 -7.91 -8.23 6.64
C HIS A 169 -8.98 -7.25 7.12
N ASN A 170 -10.06 -7.16 6.34
CA ASN A 170 -11.23 -6.41 6.78
C ASN A 170 -12.33 -7.37 7.25
N PRO A 171 -12.62 -7.47 8.56
CA PRO A 171 -13.65 -8.37 9.07
C PRO A 171 -15.05 -8.03 8.55
N LYS A 172 -15.29 -6.81 8.06
CA LYS A 172 -16.54 -6.37 7.43
C LYS A 172 -16.56 -6.63 5.92
N GLY A 173 -15.43 -6.98 5.31
CA GLY A 173 -15.26 -7.10 3.86
C GLY A 173 -16.09 -8.21 3.20
N LYS A 174 -16.53 -9.21 3.99
CA LYS A 174 -17.40 -10.27 3.48
C LYS A 174 -18.86 -9.84 3.32
N ALA A 175 -19.27 -8.72 3.93
CA ALA A 175 -20.65 -8.26 3.95
C ALA A 175 -20.93 -7.12 2.96
N ALA A 176 -19.92 -6.40 2.48
CA ALA A 176 -20.07 -5.29 1.55
C ALA A 176 -19.07 -5.41 0.39
N LEU A 177 -19.48 -4.93 -0.77
CA LEU A 177 -18.62 -4.86 -1.96
C LEU A 177 -17.44 -3.93 -1.72
N ASP A 178 -16.25 -4.36 -2.19
CA ASP A 178 -15.02 -3.57 -2.24
C ASP A 178 -14.45 -3.09 -0.89
N THR A 179 -14.86 -3.72 0.19
CA THR A 179 -14.36 -3.40 1.53
C THR A 179 -13.29 -4.38 2.03
N GLU A 180 -12.96 -5.43 1.26
CA GLU A 180 -11.92 -6.39 1.63
C GLU A 180 -10.56 -5.72 1.78
N GLY A 181 -9.73 -6.24 2.69
CA GLY A 181 -8.38 -5.76 2.93
C GLY A 181 -7.44 -6.03 1.73
N LYS A 182 -6.71 -5.02 1.30
CA LYS A 182 -5.83 -5.10 0.12
C LYS A 182 -4.36 -4.93 0.54
N GLY A 183 -3.51 -5.85 0.13
CA GLY A 183 -2.07 -5.68 0.33
C GLY A 183 -1.59 -4.38 -0.31
N LEU A 184 -1.83 -4.23 -1.62
CA LEU A 184 -1.68 -2.98 -2.36
C LEU A 184 -3.02 -2.56 -2.98
N PHE A 185 -3.32 -1.27 -2.92
CA PHE A 185 -4.47 -0.71 -3.64
C PHE A 185 -4.03 0.42 -4.57
N ILE A 186 -4.25 0.22 -5.88
CA ILE A 186 -4.03 1.24 -6.92
C ILE A 186 -5.39 1.84 -7.28
N TYR A 187 -5.56 3.14 -7.02
CA TYR A 187 -6.80 3.85 -7.29
C TYR A 187 -6.54 5.12 -8.09
N GLY A 188 -7.17 5.20 -9.25
CA GLY A 188 -7.04 6.34 -10.15
C GLY A 188 -5.81 6.30 -11.06
N PRO A 189 -5.73 7.24 -12.00
CA PRO A 189 -4.64 7.31 -12.98
C PRO A 189 -3.33 7.73 -12.34
N GLY A 190 -2.23 7.35 -12.98
CA GLY A 190 -0.87 7.73 -12.60
C GLY A 190 0.11 6.67 -13.07
N ALA A 191 1.34 7.10 -13.31
CA ALA A 191 2.45 6.22 -13.65
C ALA A 191 3.31 6.00 -12.40
N SER A 192 3.40 4.78 -11.95
CA SER A 192 4.17 4.40 -10.75
C SER A 192 4.91 3.09 -10.97
N ARG A 193 5.83 2.76 -10.09
CA ARG A 193 6.56 1.50 -10.09
C ARG A 193 6.35 0.75 -8.77
N VAL A 194 6.00 -0.50 -8.86
CA VAL A 194 5.82 -1.42 -7.73
C VAL A 194 6.72 -2.62 -7.97
N GLU A 195 7.82 -2.73 -7.23
CA GLU A 195 8.84 -3.75 -7.50
C GLU A 195 9.44 -4.35 -6.22
N GLY A 196 9.68 -5.65 -6.22
CA GLY A 196 10.37 -6.34 -5.14
C GLY A 196 9.68 -6.28 -3.79
N ASN A 197 8.36 -6.13 -3.74
CA ASN A 197 7.59 -6.13 -2.50
C ASN A 197 7.04 -7.53 -2.19
N ALA A 198 6.72 -7.80 -0.92
CA ALA A 198 5.95 -8.97 -0.52
C ALA A 198 4.57 -8.54 -0.01
N PHE A 199 3.53 -9.10 -0.63
CA PHE A 199 2.13 -8.96 -0.24
C PHE A 199 1.60 -10.32 0.18
N THR A 200 1.47 -10.55 1.48
CA THR A 200 1.23 -11.87 2.06
C THR A 200 0.01 -11.89 2.97
N GLY A 201 -0.83 -12.91 2.81
CA GLY A 201 -1.94 -13.17 3.74
C GLY A 201 -3.00 -12.07 3.79
N ALA A 202 -3.25 -11.37 2.70
CA ALA A 202 -4.31 -10.37 2.59
C ALA A 202 -5.62 -10.99 2.08
N ASP A 203 -6.76 -10.28 2.24
CA ASP A 203 -7.99 -10.65 1.56
C ASP A 203 -7.80 -10.55 0.04
N ILE A 204 -7.12 -9.50 -0.42
CA ILE A 204 -6.73 -9.28 -1.82
C ILE A 204 -5.25 -8.87 -1.84
N GLY A 205 -4.43 -9.56 -2.60
CA GLY A 205 -3.01 -9.22 -2.76
C GLY A 205 -2.84 -7.82 -3.35
N ILE A 206 -3.44 -7.59 -4.53
CA ILE A 206 -3.45 -6.28 -5.19
C ILE A 206 -4.84 -5.98 -5.77
N GLY A 207 -5.41 -4.84 -5.39
CA GLY A 207 -6.62 -4.27 -5.96
C GLY A 207 -6.30 -3.11 -6.91
N VAL A 208 -6.96 -3.08 -8.08
CA VAL A 208 -6.80 -1.98 -9.04
C VAL A 208 -8.18 -1.46 -9.44
N ALA A 209 -8.40 -0.16 -9.25
CA ALA A 209 -9.62 0.52 -9.64
C ALA A 209 -9.32 1.88 -10.29
N LEU A 210 -9.98 2.16 -11.42
CA LEU A 210 -9.91 3.42 -12.15
C LEU A 210 -8.49 3.82 -12.59
N GLY A 211 -7.73 2.89 -13.17
CA GLY A 211 -6.36 3.16 -13.62
C GLY A 211 -5.48 1.93 -13.60
N GLY A 212 -4.18 2.14 -13.40
CA GLY A 212 -3.19 1.07 -13.34
C GLY A 212 -2.45 0.81 -14.65
N GLU A 213 -2.92 1.34 -15.79
CA GLU A 213 -2.38 1.05 -17.13
C GLU A 213 -0.93 1.50 -17.31
N LYS A 214 -0.50 2.48 -16.54
CA LYS A 214 0.87 3.03 -16.60
C LYS A 214 1.72 2.62 -15.40
N THR A 215 1.19 1.75 -14.53
CA THR A 215 1.92 1.27 -13.37
C THR A 215 2.64 -0.04 -13.70
N ILE A 216 3.94 -0.06 -13.50
CA ILE A 216 4.77 -1.25 -13.65
C ILE A 216 4.68 -2.04 -12.35
N VAL A 217 4.35 -3.33 -12.45
CA VAL A 217 4.25 -4.25 -11.30
C VAL A 217 5.11 -5.47 -11.62
N THR A 218 6.31 -5.56 -11.04
CA THR A 218 7.29 -6.62 -11.36
C THR A 218 8.09 -7.05 -10.14
N GLU A 219 8.60 -8.27 -10.17
CA GLU A 219 9.45 -8.86 -9.12
C GLU A 219 8.83 -8.86 -7.70
N ASN A 220 7.49 -8.74 -7.59
CA ASN A 220 6.81 -8.82 -6.31
C ASN A 220 6.46 -10.27 -5.95
N VAL A 221 6.25 -10.51 -4.67
CA VAL A 221 5.76 -11.76 -4.11
C VAL A 221 4.29 -11.59 -3.73
N PHE A 222 3.42 -12.41 -4.31
CA PHE A 222 2.01 -12.53 -3.92
C PHE A 222 1.79 -13.90 -3.30
N ASP A 223 1.76 -13.98 -1.96
CA ASP A 223 1.71 -15.24 -1.23
C ASP A 223 0.51 -15.32 -0.28
N LYS A 224 -0.16 -16.48 -0.27
CA LYS A 224 -1.25 -16.79 0.67
C LYS A 224 -2.38 -15.75 0.74
N ASN A 225 -2.58 -14.93 -0.29
CA ASN A 225 -3.72 -14.04 -0.36
C ASN A 225 -4.98 -14.83 -0.75
N THR A 226 -6.15 -14.44 -0.23
CA THR A 226 -7.41 -15.09 -0.58
C THR A 226 -7.74 -14.91 -2.06
N ILE A 227 -7.49 -13.70 -2.58
CA ILE A 227 -7.56 -13.35 -3.99
C ILE A 227 -6.24 -12.68 -4.35
N GLN A 228 -5.54 -13.16 -5.38
CA GLN A 228 -4.26 -12.54 -5.75
C GLN A 228 -4.45 -11.15 -6.37
N VAL A 229 -5.40 -11.04 -7.29
CA VAL A 229 -5.65 -9.78 -8.01
C VAL A 229 -7.15 -9.50 -8.10
N ARG A 230 -7.53 -8.26 -7.85
CA ARG A 230 -8.86 -7.73 -8.21
C ARG A 230 -8.69 -6.56 -9.15
N TYR A 231 -9.10 -6.76 -10.39
CA TYR A 231 -9.15 -5.74 -11.43
C TYR A 231 -10.45 -5.86 -12.23
N VAL A 232 -11.18 -4.78 -12.37
CA VAL A 232 -12.47 -4.74 -13.09
C VAL A 232 -12.43 -3.79 -14.30
N GLY A 233 -11.27 -3.26 -14.63
CA GLY A 233 -11.06 -2.41 -15.80
C GLY A 233 -11.22 -3.16 -17.13
N LYS A 234 -11.23 -2.43 -18.22
CA LYS A 234 -11.34 -2.98 -19.58
C LYS A 234 -10.00 -3.06 -20.31
N ALA A 235 -9.03 -2.25 -19.90
CA ALA A 235 -7.69 -2.24 -20.50
C ALA A 235 -6.92 -3.50 -20.09
N PRO A 236 -6.18 -4.13 -20.98
CA PRO A 236 -5.25 -5.19 -20.59
C PRO A 236 -4.10 -4.57 -19.80
N LEU A 237 -3.71 -5.23 -18.73
CA LEU A 237 -2.56 -4.85 -17.91
C LEU A 237 -1.48 -5.95 -18.05
N GLU A 238 -0.27 -5.55 -18.41
CA GLU A 238 0.90 -6.42 -18.40
C GLU A 238 1.76 -6.12 -17.18
N TRP A 239 2.00 -7.16 -16.36
CA TRP A 239 2.74 -7.05 -15.10
C TRP A 239 4.07 -7.79 -15.14
N SER A 240 4.79 -7.59 -16.22
CA SER A 240 6.18 -7.98 -16.35
C SER A 240 6.98 -6.88 -17.07
N GLU A 241 8.26 -6.83 -16.83
CA GLU A 241 9.18 -5.90 -17.48
C GLU A 241 10.53 -6.59 -17.73
N ASN A 242 11.12 -6.39 -18.90
CA ASN A 242 12.44 -6.94 -19.26
C ASN A 242 12.55 -8.47 -19.05
N GLY A 243 11.47 -9.22 -19.35
CA GLY A 243 11.45 -10.66 -19.21
C GLY A 243 11.31 -11.17 -17.76
N ARG A 244 10.89 -10.32 -16.83
CA ARG A 244 10.66 -10.70 -15.43
C ARG A 244 9.33 -10.17 -14.94
N GLY A 245 8.51 -11.05 -14.36
CA GLY A 245 7.21 -10.76 -13.77
C GLY A 245 7.24 -10.89 -12.25
N ASN A 246 6.19 -11.47 -11.69
CA ASN A 246 6.02 -11.60 -10.25
C ASN A 246 5.95 -13.08 -9.82
N TYR A 247 6.18 -13.34 -8.55
CA TYR A 247 5.91 -14.65 -7.95
C TYR A 247 4.48 -14.75 -7.44
N TRP A 248 3.80 -15.85 -7.76
CA TRP A 248 2.41 -16.10 -7.40
C TRP A 248 2.27 -17.47 -6.72
N SER A 249 1.99 -17.54 -5.44
CA SER A 249 1.88 -18.83 -4.72
C SER A 249 0.74 -19.72 -5.21
N THR A 250 -0.20 -19.18 -5.96
CA THR A 250 -1.32 -19.93 -6.56
C THR A 250 -1.06 -20.40 -7.98
N PHE A 251 0.07 -20.04 -8.56
CA PHE A 251 0.44 -20.41 -9.93
C PHE A 251 1.40 -21.60 -9.91
N MET A 252 1.05 -22.63 -10.64
CA MET A 252 1.89 -23.81 -10.87
C MET A 252 2.22 -23.89 -12.34
N SER A 253 3.48 -23.92 -12.67
CA SER A 253 4.00 -24.05 -14.01
C SER A 253 5.29 -24.86 -14.02
N TRP A 254 5.91 -24.99 -15.15
CA TRP A 254 7.23 -25.60 -15.34
C TRP A 254 8.19 -24.55 -15.89
N ASP A 255 9.46 -24.85 -15.76
CA ASP A 255 10.61 -24.08 -16.24
C ASP A 255 11.54 -25.11 -16.88
N ALA A 256 11.40 -25.33 -18.19
CA ALA A 256 12.10 -26.40 -18.91
C ALA A 256 13.55 -26.04 -19.23
N ASP A 257 13.87 -24.77 -19.36
CA ASP A 257 15.22 -24.29 -19.66
C ASP A 257 16.03 -23.90 -18.41
N GLY A 258 15.38 -23.84 -17.24
CA GLY A 258 16.02 -23.60 -15.95
C GLY A 258 16.44 -22.16 -15.71
N ASP A 259 15.80 -21.20 -16.36
CA ASP A 259 16.11 -19.78 -16.21
C ASP A 259 15.43 -19.09 -15.01
N GLY A 260 14.56 -19.83 -14.31
CA GLY A 260 13.81 -19.34 -13.15
C GLY A 260 12.52 -18.60 -13.49
N ILE A 261 12.13 -18.59 -14.76
CA ILE A 261 10.90 -18.00 -15.29
C ILE A 261 9.97 -19.15 -15.76
N ALA A 262 8.71 -19.03 -15.53
CA ALA A 262 7.74 -20.01 -16.00
C ALA A 262 7.59 -19.94 -17.53
N ASP A 263 7.55 -21.11 -18.20
CA ASP A 263 7.37 -21.21 -19.66
C ASP A 263 5.97 -20.80 -20.15
N THR A 264 5.05 -20.57 -19.23
CA THR A 264 3.69 -20.15 -19.56
C THR A 264 3.31 -18.88 -18.80
N PRO A 265 2.64 -17.94 -19.47
CA PRO A 265 2.16 -16.73 -18.81
C PRO A 265 1.05 -17.09 -17.78
N TYR A 266 0.92 -16.23 -16.78
CA TYR A 266 -0.12 -16.33 -15.77
C TYR A 266 -1.13 -15.19 -15.91
N GLN A 267 -2.41 -15.53 -15.76
CA GLN A 267 -3.53 -14.59 -15.71
C GLN A 267 -4.19 -14.68 -14.33
N PRO A 268 -3.76 -13.86 -13.35
CA PRO A 268 -4.31 -13.89 -12.00
C PRO A 268 -5.74 -13.36 -11.90
N ASN A 269 -6.26 -12.75 -12.96
CA ASN A 269 -7.59 -12.14 -13.03
C ASN A 269 -8.21 -12.42 -14.39
N ASP A 270 -9.36 -13.08 -14.41
CA ASP A 270 -10.08 -13.53 -15.61
C ASP A 270 -11.50 -12.91 -15.74
N SER A 271 -12.22 -13.24 -16.79
CA SER A 271 -13.58 -12.73 -16.99
C SER A 271 -14.61 -13.28 -16.00
N LEU A 272 -14.37 -14.43 -15.39
CA LEU A 272 -15.22 -14.96 -14.32
C LEU A 272 -15.11 -14.13 -13.05
N ASP A 273 -13.91 -13.65 -12.72
CA ASP A 273 -13.72 -12.74 -11.58
C ASP A 273 -14.55 -11.46 -11.71
N ARG A 274 -14.70 -10.96 -12.94
CA ARG A 274 -15.58 -9.83 -13.24
C ARG A 274 -17.06 -10.18 -13.01
N ILE A 275 -17.50 -11.38 -13.36
CA ILE A 275 -18.87 -11.84 -13.10
C ILE A 275 -19.12 -11.91 -11.60
N PHE A 276 -18.21 -12.48 -10.84
CA PHE A 276 -18.30 -12.56 -9.38
C PHE A 276 -18.23 -11.18 -8.69
N TRP A 277 -17.64 -10.19 -9.35
CA TRP A 277 -17.69 -8.81 -8.91
C TRP A 277 -19.07 -8.20 -9.11
N ILE A 278 -19.67 -8.37 -10.30
CA ILE A 278 -20.99 -7.82 -10.63
C ILE A 278 -22.10 -8.53 -9.85
N TYR A 279 -21.95 -9.82 -9.60
CA TYR A 279 -22.91 -10.68 -8.89
C TYR A 279 -22.28 -11.28 -7.63
N PRO A 280 -22.20 -10.53 -6.52
CA PRO A 280 -21.56 -10.99 -5.29
C PRO A 280 -22.15 -12.29 -4.74
N GLU A 281 -23.42 -12.53 -5.01
CA GLU A 281 -24.15 -13.75 -4.60
C GLU A 281 -23.55 -15.02 -5.25
N ALA A 282 -22.93 -14.88 -6.42
CA ALA A 282 -22.29 -15.99 -7.11
C ALA A 282 -20.89 -16.32 -6.58
N ARG A 283 -20.34 -15.52 -5.65
CA ARG A 283 -18.98 -15.73 -5.12
C ARG A 283 -18.77 -17.08 -4.45
N PHE A 284 -19.80 -17.69 -3.87
CA PHE A 284 -19.68 -19.03 -3.30
C PHE A 284 -19.32 -20.10 -4.36
N LEU A 285 -19.52 -19.81 -5.64
CA LEU A 285 -19.15 -20.69 -6.75
C LEU A 285 -17.68 -20.56 -7.15
N MET A 286 -16.96 -19.52 -6.69
CA MET A 286 -15.58 -19.25 -7.13
C MET A 286 -14.63 -20.45 -6.99
N GLN A 287 -14.79 -21.22 -5.94
CA GLN A 287 -13.99 -22.41 -5.66
C GLN A 287 -14.69 -23.71 -6.09
N SER A 288 -15.78 -23.64 -6.85
CA SER A 288 -16.51 -24.83 -7.30
C SER A 288 -15.77 -25.55 -8.43
N PRO A 289 -15.93 -26.87 -8.54
CA PRO A 289 -15.38 -27.62 -9.68
C PRO A 289 -15.87 -27.11 -11.04
N VAL A 290 -17.09 -26.55 -11.08
CA VAL A 290 -17.65 -25.97 -12.30
C VAL A 290 -16.87 -24.74 -12.73
N THR A 291 -16.55 -23.85 -11.78
CA THR A 291 -15.75 -22.68 -12.07
C THR A 291 -14.33 -23.05 -12.52
N ALA A 292 -13.72 -24.04 -11.87
CA ALA A 292 -12.41 -24.55 -12.28
C ALA A 292 -12.45 -25.09 -13.72
N LEU A 293 -13.52 -25.85 -14.07
CA LEU A 293 -13.71 -26.36 -15.43
C LEU A 293 -13.92 -25.24 -16.45
N LEU A 294 -14.73 -24.24 -16.12
CA LEU A 294 -14.95 -23.07 -16.98
C LEU A 294 -13.66 -22.29 -17.23
N ARG A 295 -12.83 -22.07 -16.20
CA ARG A 295 -11.51 -21.45 -16.33
C ARG A 295 -10.58 -22.26 -17.23
N TRP A 296 -10.58 -23.57 -17.05
CA TRP A 296 -9.78 -24.46 -17.91
C TRP A 296 -10.22 -24.40 -19.38
N PHE A 297 -11.54 -24.38 -19.66
CA PHE A 297 -12.06 -24.18 -21.02
C PHE A 297 -11.72 -22.80 -21.58
N ALA A 298 -11.90 -21.73 -20.79
CA ALA A 298 -11.59 -20.37 -21.21
C ALA A 298 -10.11 -20.21 -21.59
N ALA A 299 -9.21 -20.79 -20.79
CA ALA A 299 -7.79 -20.82 -21.08
C ALA A 299 -7.46 -21.59 -22.38
N ARG A 300 -8.08 -22.76 -22.58
CA ARG A 300 -7.89 -23.58 -23.81
C ARG A 300 -8.41 -22.90 -25.06
N LEU A 301 -9.50 -22.16 -24.97
CA LEU A 301 -10.15 -21.47 -26.10
C LEU A 301 -9.64 -20.02 -26.26
N GLU A 302 -8.68 -19.60 -25.42
CA GLU A 302 -8.11 -18.23 -25.42
C GLU A 302 -9.20 -17.13 -25.34
N ILE A 303 -10.32 -17.39 -24.66
CA ILE A 303 -11.49 -16.49 -24.59
C ILE A 303 -11.11 -15.18 -23.89
N ASP A 304 -10.21 -15.25 -22.91
CA ASP A 304 -9.77 -14.11 -22.09
C ASP A 304 -8.45 -13.51 -22.55
N ARG A 305 -7.88 -13.97 -23.65
CA ARG A 305 -6.63 -13.44 -24.18
C ARG A 305 -6.71 -11.93 -24.44
N GLY A 306 -5.79 -11.18 -23.82
CA GLY A 306 -5.77 -9.72 -23.92
C GLY A 306 -6.82 -8.99 -23.07
N LYS A 307 -7.39 -9.63 -22.06
CA LYS A 307 -8.30 -9.03 -21.09
C LYS A 307 -7.73 -9.22 -19.67
N GLY A 308 -8.01 -8.27 -18.78
CA GLY A 308 -7.57 -8.36 -17.39
C GLY A 308 -6.07 -8.13 -17.21
N VAL A 309 -5.51 -8.81 -16.22
CA VAL A 309 -4.09 -8.75 -15.88
C VAL A 309 -3.39 -9.98 -16.43
N THR A 310 -2.26 -9.77 -17.09
CA THR A 310 -1.35 -10.82 -17.54
C THR A 310 0.03 -10.58 -16.94
N ASP A 311 0.67 -11.62 -16.46
CA ASP A 311 2.08 -11.69 -16.15
C ASP A 311 2.71 -12.64 -17.19
N SER A 312 3.42 -12.08 -18.14
CA SER A 312 4.00 -12.87 -19.25
C SER A 312 5.25 -13.66 -18.85
N TYR A 313 5.89 -13.30 -17.72
CA TYR A 313 7.14 -13.90 -17.26
C TYR A 313 7.13 -14.20 -15.77
N PRO A 314 6.19 -15.06 -15.27
CA PRO A 314 6.07 -15.34 -13.85
C PRO A 314 7.33 -15.98 -13.28
N LEU A 315 7.70 -15.59 -12.05
CA LEU A 315 8.86 -16.13 -11.37
C LEU A 315 8.53 -17.51 -10.75
N MET A 316 9.42 -18.48 -10.92
CA MET A 316 9.30 -19.83 -10.34
C MET A 316 9.64 -19.84 -8.84
N THR A 317 10.44 -18.90 -8.37
CA THR A 317 10.84 -18.77 -6.97
C THR A 317 10.57 -17.37 -6.44
N ALA A 318 10.13 -17.29 -5.19
CA ALA A 318 9.88 -16.01 -4.54
C ALA A 318 11.19 -15.22 -4.36
N PRO A 319 11.26 -13.96 -4.83
CA PRO A 319 12.36 -13.06 -4.48
C PRO A 319 12.49 -12.87 -2.96
N ILE A 320 13.70 -12.69 -2.47
CA ILE A 320 13.94 -12.40 -1.05
C ILE A 320 13.56 -10.95 -0.77
N VAL A 321 12.56 -10.76 0.11
CA VAL A 321 12.16 -9.45 0.60
C VAL A 321 12.51 -9.35 2.09
N LYS A 322 13.12 -8.24 2.49
CA LYS A 322 13.56 -8.00 3.87
C LYS A 322 12.39 -8.17 4.85
N GLY A 323 12.53 -9.05 5.83
CA GLY A 323 11.51 -9.28 6.87
C GLY A 323 10.37 -10.22 6.49
N ALA A 324 10.28 -10.70 5.24
CA ALA A 324 9.35 -11.77 4.89
C ALA A 324 9.85 -13.10 5.48
N ALA A 325 8.93 -13.89 6.06
CA ALA A 325 9.24 -15.26 6.47
C ALA A 325 9.51 -16.10 5.21
N GLN A 326 10.61 -16.87 5.22
CA GLN A 326 10.93 -17.83 4.17
C GLN A 326 10.08 -19.09 4.34
#